data_ece78e6f5f1944882951565cd6829dcc
#
_entry.id   ece78e6f5f1944882951565cd6829dcc
#
_cell.length_a   1.000
_cell.length_b   1.000
_cell.length_c   1.000
_cell.angle_alpha   90.00
_cell.angle_beta   90.00
_cell.angle_gamma   90.00
#
_symmetry.space_group_name_H-M   'P 1'
#
loop_
_entity.id
_entity.type
_entity.pdbx_description
1 polymer ?
#
loop_
_entity_poly.entity_id
_entity_poly.type
_entity_poly.pdbx_seq_one_letter_code
_entity_poly.pdbx_strand_id
1 'polypeptide(L)'
;IRLFKDLTVLDNVLIAFSNHHKQHVFASFFRLPAFYKNEKELKAKALELLKIFDLDGDAETLAKNLAYGQQRRLEIVRALATEPKILFLDEPAAGMNPQETAELTELIRRIKDEFKITIMLIEHDMNLVMEVTERIYVLEYGRLIAHGTPDEIKNNKRVIEAYLGGEV
;
A
#
# COMPACT_ATOMS: atom_id res chain seq x y z
N ILE A 1 -5.63 -4.61 -5.02
CA ILE A 1 -6.95 -3.93 -4.86
C ILE A 1 -7.17 -3.05 -6.08
N ARG A 2 -8.22 -3.29 -6.88
CA ARG A 2 -8.48 -2.46 -8.07
C ARG A 2 -9.17 -1.16 -7.68
N LEU A 3 -8.71 -0.04 -8.24
CA LEU A 3 -9.38 1.26 -8.08
C LEU A 3 -10.75 1.30 -8.76
N PHE A 4 -11.65 2.07 -8.19
CA PHE A 4 -12.86 2.53 -8.87
C PHE A 4 -12.47 3.72 -9.77
N LYS A 5 -12.16 3.42 -11.03
CA LYS A 5 -11.52 4.35 -11.98
C LYS A 5 -12.36 5.59 -12.29
N ASP A 6 -13.68 5.45 -12.24
CA ASP A 6 -14.64 6.52 -12.53
C ASP A 6 -15.12 7.28 -11.28
N LEU A 7 -14.52 6.99 -10.13
CA LEU A 7 -14.71 7.74 -8.90
C LEU A 7 -13.50 8.62 -8.61
N THR A 8 -13.70 9.64 -7.78
CA THR A 8 -12.62 10.52 -7.34
C THR A 8 -11.63 9.77 -6.43
N VAL A 9 -10.45 10.33 -6.25
CA VAL A 9 -9.46 9.86 -5.28
C VAL A 9 -10.06 9.77 -3.89
N LEU A 10 -10.76 10.82 -3.46
CA LEU A 10 -11.42 10.88 -2.17
C LEU A 10 -12.53 9.82 -2.02
N ASP A 11 -13.39 9.63 -3.03
CA ASP A 11 -14.45 8.64 -2.98
C ASP A 11 -13.90 7.21 -2.88
N ASN A 12 -12.79 6.93 -3.56
CA ASN A 12 -12.08 5.66 -3.45
C ASN A 12 -11.69 5.34 -1.99
N VAL A 13 -11.25 6.33 -1.23
CA VAL A 13 -10.85 6.18 0.17
C VAL A 13 -12.09 6.09 1.08
N LEU A 14 -13.10 6.94 0.86
CA LEU A 14 -14.34 6.94 1.64
C LEU A 14 -15.07 5.60 1.59
N ILE A 15 -15.12 4.95 0.42
CA ILE A 15 -15.70 3.61 0.27
C ILE A 15 -14.95 2.58 1.14
N ALA A 16 -13.63 2.67 1.23
CA ALA A 16 -12.84 1.76 2.04
C ALA A 16 -13.12 1.95 3.55
N PHE A 17 -13.24 3.18 4.02
CA PHE A 17 -13.64 3.47 5.40
C PHE A 17 -15.05 2.98 5.76
N SER A 18 -15.97 2.93 4.79
CA SER A 18 -17.36 2.52 5.03
C SER A 18 -17.50 1.10 5.55
N ASN A 19 -16.52 0.22 5.31
CA ASN A 19 -16.53 -1.16 5.79
C ASN A 19 -16.39 -1.29 7.32
N HIS A 20 -15.77 -0.33 7.98
CA HIS A 20 -15.57 -0.36 9.44
C HIS A 20 -16.61 0.42 10.24
N HIS A 21 -17.24 1.40 9.61
CA HIS A 21 -18.30 2.15 10.26
C HIS A 21 -19.65 1.48 10.00
N LYS A 22 -20.22 0.83 11.02
CA LYS A 22 -21.64 0.40 11.02
C LYS A 22 -22.49 1.65 10.85
N GLN A 23 -22.72 2.05 9.59
CA GLN A 23 -23.70 3.08 9.31
C GLN A 23 -25.05 2.52 9.75
N HIS A 24 -25.69 3.16 10.74
CA HIS A 24 -27.05 2.84 11.07
C HIS A 24 -27.92 3.14 9.86
N VAL A 25 -28.40 2.10 9.19
CA VAL A 25 -29.22 2.19 7.97
C VAL A 25 -30.34 3.21 8.12
N PHE A 26 -30.95 3.29 9.31
CA PHE A 26 -31.96 4.28 9.65
C PHE A 26 -31.44 5.73 9.63
N ALA A 27 -30.23 5.98 10.18
CA ALA A 27 -29.66 7.33 10.18
C ALA A 27 -29.27 7.79 8.77
N SER A 28 -28.82 6.87 7.91
CA SER A 28 -28.53 7.15 6.50
C SER A 28 -29.79 7.41 5.69
N PHE A 29 -30.87 6.63 5.92
CA PHE A 29 -32.13 6.77 5.20
C PHE A 29 -32.82 8.11 5.51
N PHE A 30 -32.82 8.54 6.77
CA PHE A 30 -33.46 9.79 7.20
C PHE A 30 -32.53 11.01 7.19
N ARG A 31 -31.25 10.87 6.78
CA ARG A 31 -30.24 11.93 6.74
C ARG A 31 -30.21 12.78 8.02
N LEU A 32 -30.21 12.12 9.19
CA LEU A 32 -30.19 12.79 10.48
C LEU A 32 -28.89 13.61 10.69
N PRO A 33 -28.87 14.63 11.57
CA PRO A 33 -27.68 15.45 11.84
C PRO A 33 -26.43 14.65 12.18
N ALA A 34 -26.61 13.51 12.85
CA ALA A 34 -25.55 12.55 13.17
C ALA A 34 -24.90 11.94 11.90
N PHE A 35 -25.65 11.76 10.81
CA PHE A 35 -25.15 11.31 9.53
C PHE A 35 -24.17 12.32 8.92
N TYR A 36 -24.56 13.60 8.86
CA TYR A 36 -23.69 14.64 8.31
C TYR A 36 -22.42 14.88 9.15
N LYS A 37 -22.52 14.74 10.49
CA LYS A 37 -21.35 14.84 11.36
C LYS A 37 -20.36 13.70 11.08
N ASN A 38 -20.85 12.46 10.97
CA ASN A 38 -20.02 11.29 10.67
C ASN A 38 -19.38 11.40 9.27
N GLU A 39 -20.15 11.84 8.26
CA GLU A 39 -19.63 12.05 6.90
C GLU A 39 -18.49 13.07 6.87
N LYS A 40 -18.65 14.20 7.60
CA LYS A 40 -17.60 15.22 7.72
C LYS A 40 -16.34 14.68 8.40
N GLU A 41 -16.50 13.89 9.47
CA GLU A 41 -15.38 13.26 10.18
C GLU A 41 -14.65 12.24 9.29
N LEU A 42 -15.39 11.42 8.53
CA LEU A 42 -14.81 10.47 7.59
C LEU A 42 -14.07 11.18 6.45
N LYS A 43 -14.65 12.26 5.92
CA LYS A 43 -13.99 13.07 4.89
C LYS A 43 -12.70 13.68 5.39
N ALA A 44 -12.67 14.20 6.61
CA ALA A 44 -11.46 14.74 7.23
C ALA A 44 -10.38 13.66 7.39
N LYS A 45 -10.74 12.48 7.92
CA LYS A 45 -9.81 11.35 8.04
C LYS A 45 -9.27 10.88 6.68
N ALA A 46 -10.14 10.84 5.67
CA ALA A 46 -9.72 10.47 4.33
C ALA A 46 -8.71 11.45 3.73
N LEU A 47 -8.93 12.75 3.92
CA LEU A 47 -7.99 13.79 3.48
C LEU A 47 -6.66 13.75 4.25
N GLU A 48 -6.69 13.50 5.56
CA GLU A 48 -5.47 13.29 6.35
C GLU A 48 -4.68 12.08 5.84
N LEU A 49 -5.37 10.97 5.56
CA LEU A 49 -4.72 9.79 5.00
C LEU A 49 -4.14 10.07 3.61
N LEU A 50 -4.89 10.74 2.72
CA LEU A 50 -4.41 11.14 1.39
C LEU A 50 -3.17 12.03 1.47
N LYS A 51 -3.10 12.93 2.46
CA LYS A 51 -1.96 13.83 2.66
C LYS A 51 -0.67 13.08 2.99
N ILE A 52 -0.75 11.96 3.73
CA ILE A 52 0.42 11.10 4.01
C ILE A 52 1.05 10.58 2.71
N PHE A 53 0.24 10.44 1.66
CA PHE A 53 0.62 9.86 0.37
C PHE A 53 0.78 10.91 -0.75
N ASP A 54 0.75 12.20 -0.40
CA ASP A 54 0.82 13.31 -1.35
C ASP A 54 -0.26 13.27 -2.44
N LEU A 55 -1.48 12.87 -2.06
CA LEU A 55 -2.65 12.73 -2.94
C LEU A 55 -3.80 13.68 -2.58
N ASP A 56 -3.65 14.49 -1.54
CA ASP A 56 -4.68 15.41 -1.06
C ASP A 56 -4.98 16.53 -2.07
N GLY A 57 -3.98 16.98 -2.82
CA GLY A 57 -4.14 17.92 -3.94
C GLY A 57 -4.98 17.37 -5.09
N ASP A 58 -5.04 16.05 -5.26
CA ASP A 58 -5.78 15.35 -6.30
C ASP A 58 -7.11 14.77 -5.80
N ALA A 59 -7.58 15.12 -4.60
CA ALA A 59 -8.74 14.52 -3.93
C ALA A 59 -10.01 14.46 -4.80
N GLU A 60 -10.28 15.50 -5.59
CA GLU A 60 -11.44 15.61 -6.49
C GLU A 60 -11.14 15.09 -7.92
N THR A 61 -9.92 14.65 -8.19
CA THR A 61 -9.52 14.10 -9.49
C THR A 61 -10.05 12.66 -9.63
N LEU A 62 -10.54 12.29 -10.82
CA LEU A 62 -10.93 10.91 -11.10
C LEU A 62 -9.70 10.00 -11.06
N ALA A 63 -9.80 8.86 -10.39
CA ALA A 63 -8.68 7.94 -10.21
C ALA A 63 -8.01 7.49 -11.52
N LYS A 64 -8.77 7.39 -12.63
CA LYS A 64 -8.24 7.09 -13.97
C LYS A 64 -7.33 8.16 -14.55
N ASN A 65 -7.43 9.39 -14.08
CA ASN A 65 -6.66 10.54 -14.57
C ASN A 65 -5.34 10.72 -13.81
N LEU A 66 -5.10 9.96 -12.75
CA LEU A 66 -3.84 9.97 -12.03
C LEU A 66 -2.71 9.34 -12.86
N ALA A 67 -1.48 9.80 -12.65
CA ALA A 67 -0.29 9.09 -13.11
C ALA A 67 -0.21 7.68 -12.49
N TYR A 68 0.49 6.76 -13.16
CA TYR A 68 0.55 5.35 -12.73
C TYR A 68 1.04 5.18 -11.28
N GLY A 69 2.12 5.86 -10.90
CA GLY A 69 2.64 5.83 -9.53
C GLY A 69 1.64 6.35 -8.49
N GLN A 70 0.88 7.41 -8.81
CA GLN A 70 -0.18 7.93 -7.95
C GLN A 70 -1.34 6.94 -7.82
N GLN A 71 -1.71 6.22 -8.91
CA GLN A 71 -2.72 5.16 -8.84
C GLN A 71 -2.29 4.05 -7.87
N ARG A 72 -1.01 3.62 -7.91
CA ARG A 72 -0.45 2.64 -6.98
C ARG A 72 -0.47 3.13 -5.54
N ARG A 73 -0.09 4.39 -5.29
CA ARG A 73 -0.21 5.00 -3.96
C ARG A 73 -1.66 4.98 -3.47
N LEU A 74 -2.63 5.32 -4.33
CA LEU A 74 -4.06 5.29 -3.98
C LEU A 74 -4.56 3.87 -3.67
N GLU A 75 -4.07 2.83 -4.35
CA GLU A 75 -4.37 1.44 -4.01
C GLU A 75 -3.94 1.09 -2.58
N ILE A 76 -2.74 1.54 -2.18
CA ILE A 76 -2.23 1.34 -0.82
C ILE A 76 -3.06 2.13 0.19
N VAL A 77 -3.37 3.41 -0.08
CA VAL A 77 -4.24 4.24 0.75
C VAL A 77 -5.58 3.56 1.01
N ARG A 78 -6.21 3.02 -0.01
CA ARG A 78 -7.47 2.28 0.13
C ARG A 78 -7.34 1.04 1.00
N ALA A 79 -6.23 0.32 0.91
CA ALA A 79 -5.97 -0.81 1.79
C ALA A 79 -5.82 -0.36 3.24
N LEU A 80 -5.07 0.73 3.50
CA LEU A 80 -4.86 1.28 4.84
C LEU A 80 -6.13 1.86 5.45
N ALA A 81 -7.02 2.44 4.64
CA ALA A 81 -8.32 2.94 5.09
C ALA A 81 -9.21 1.84 5.69
N THR A 82 -8.92 0.57 5.46
CA THR A 82 -9.59 -0.56 6.14
C THR A 82 -8.99 -0.89 7.50
N GLU A 83 -8.07 -0.07 8.02
CA GLU A 83 -7.37 -0.27 9.31
C GLU A 83 -6.84 -1.70 9.50
N PRO A 84 -6.05 -2.24 8.55
CA PRO A 84 -5.62 -3.62 8.58
C PRO A 84 -4.54 -3.83 9.64
N LYS A 85 -4.45 -5.05 10.19
CA LYS A 85 -3.31 -5.47 11.01
C LYS A 85 -2.14 -5.97 10.16
N ILE A 86 -2.43 -6.46 8.97
CA ILE A 86 -1.45 -6.97 8.00
C ILE A 86 -1.80 -6.40 6.62
N LEU A 87 -0.83 -5.82 5.96
CA LEU A 87 -0.93 -5.32 4.59
C LEU A 87 -0.13 -6.25 3.66
N PHE A 88 -0.80 -6.78 2.64
CA PHE A 88 -0.16 -7.57 1.59
C PHE A 88 0.07 -6.70 0.36
N LEU A 89 1.33 -6.59 -0.06
CA LEU A 89 1.75 -5.89 -1.27
C LEU A 89 2.35 -6.90 -2.25
N ASP A 90 1.71 -7.05 -3.39
CA ASP A 90 2.12 -7.96 -4.45
C ASP A 90 2.67 -7.16 -5.63
N GLU A 91 3.99 -7.24 -5.84
CA GLU A 91 4.76 -6.48 -6.83
C GLU A 91 4.37 -4.99 -6.91
N PRO A 92 4.41 -4.25 -5.80
CA PRO A 92 3.95 -2.87 -5.79
C PRO A 92 4.81 -1.94 -6.66
N ALA A 93 6.08 -2.29 -6.93
CA ALA A 93 7.00 -1.53 -7.77
C ALA A 93 6.92 -1.89 -9.26
N ALA A 94 6.08 -2.88 -9.65
CA ALA A 94 6.00 -3.31 -11.03
C ALA A 94 5.65 -2.16 -11.99
N GLY A 95 6.50 -1.94 -13.00
CA GLY A 95 6.31 -0.88 -14.02
C GLY A 95 6.68 0.52 -13.57
N MET A 96 7.27 0.69 -12.39
CA MET A 96 7.81 1.96 -11.90
C MET A 96 9.22 2.20 -12.43
N ASN A 97 9.58 3.47 -12.62
CA ASN A 97 10.96 3.87 -12.87
C ASN A 97 11.77 3.86 -11.55
N PRO A 98 13.13 3.95 -11.60
CA PRO A 98 13.96 3.89 -10.39
C PRO A 98 13.64 4.97 -9.35
N GLN A 99 13.24 6.16 -9.77
CA GLN A 99 12.86 7.23 -8.86
C GLN A 99 11.54 6.92 -8.15
N GLU A 100 10.54 6.46 -8.89
CA GLU A 100 9.25 6.05 -8.34
C GLU A 100 9.40 4.86 -7.37
N THR A 101 10.29 3.91 -7.68
CA THR A 101 10.63 2.78 -6.79
C THR A 101 11.26 3.28 -5.49
N ALA A 102 12.18 4.23 -5.54
CA ALA A 102 12.79 4.82 -4.34
C ALA A 102 11.75 5.56 -3.48
N GLU A 103 10.85 6.33 -4.09
CA GLU A 103 9.74 6.99 -3.39
C GLU A 103 8.79 5.99 -2.73
N LEU A 104 8.48 4.88 -3.43
CA LEU A 104 7.67 3.79 -2.88
C LEU A 104 8.36 3.09 -1.70
N THR A 105 9.67 2.88 -1.80
CA THR A 105 10.49 2.29 -0.75
C THR A 105 10.39 3.09 0.54
N GLU A 106 10.60 4.41 0.45
CA GLU A 106 10.47 5.32 1.59
C GLU A 106 9.04 5.33 2.14
N LEU A 107 8.04 5.31 1.26
CA LEU A 107 6.64 5.25 1.64
C LEU A 107 6.31 3.97 2.42
N ILE A 108 6.81 2.80 2.01
CA ILE A 108 6.60 1.52 2.71
C ILE A 108 7.18 1.58 4.12
N ARG A 109 8.38 2.16 4.31
CA ARG A 109 8.99 2.34 5.63
C ARG A 109 8.10 3.23 6.51
N ARG A 110 7.69 4.37 5.98
CA ARG A 110 6.84 5.33 6.67
C ARG A 110 5.50 4.70 7.10
N ILE A 111 4.86 3.93 6.22
CA ILE A 111 3.63 3.19 6.55
C ILE A 111 3.84 2.25 7.73
N LYS A 112 4.91 1.46 7.71
CA LYS A 112 5.22 0.53 8.79
C LYS A 112 5.34 1.24 10.13
N ASP A 113 6.08 2.35 10.16
CA ASP A 113 6.37 3.09 11.39
C ASP A 113 5.16 3.87 11.92
N GLU A 114 4.40 4.55 11.04
CA GLU A 114 3.26 5.37 11.42
C GLU A 114 2.02 4.53 11.79
N PHE A 115 1.72 3.48 11.02
CA PHE A 115 0.52 2.66 11.22
C PHE A 115 0.75 1.45 12.13
N LYS A 116 2.01 1.12 12.47
CA LYS A 116 2.39 -0.03 13.32
C LYS A 116 1.76 -1.33 12.87
N ILE A 117 1.71 -1.56 11.57
CA ILE A 117 1.16 -2.76 10.94
C ILE A 117 2.27 -3.69 10.45
N THR A 118 1.95 -4.96 10.29
CA THR A 118 2.83 -5.90 9.60
C THR A 118 2.63 -5.75 8.09
N ILE A 119 3.72 -5.65 7.33
CA ILE A 119 3.69 -5.63 5.87
C ILE A 119 4.29 -6.94 5.36
N MET A 120 3.56 -7.65 4.50
CA MET A 120 4.07 -8.77 3.72
C MET A 120 4.22 -8.31 2.27
N LEU A 121 5.44 -8.33 1.78
CA LEU A 121 5.82 -7.87 0.46
C LEU A 121 6.21 -9.06 -0.42
N ILE A 122 5.67 -9.13 -1.62
CA ILE A 122 6.13 -10.03 -2.69
C ILE A 122 6.79 -9.14 -3.73
N GLU A 123 8.06 -9.34 -3.96
CA GLU A 123 8.86 -8.55 -4.90
C GLU A 123 10.03 -9.35 -5.46
N HIS A 124 10.50 -8.94 -6.62
CA HIS A 124 11.70 -9.47 -7.26
C HIS A 124 12.82 -8.41 -7.39
N ASP A 125 12.54 -7.14 -7.06
CA ASP A 125 13.56 -6.09 -6.93
C ASP A 125 14.29 -6.28 -5.58
N MET A 126 15.49 -6.86 -5.67
CA MET A 126 16.31 -7.17 -4.49
C MET A 126 16.72 -5.91 -3.73
N ASN A 127 16.90 -4.76 -4.39
CA ASN A 127 17.28 -3.52 -3.72
C ASN A 127 16.15 -3.06 -2.80
N LEU A 128 14.92 -2.99 -3.33
CA LEU A 128 13.74 -2.66 -2.53
C LEU A 128 13.56 -3.65 -1.38
N VAL A 129 13.61 -4.96 -1.66
CA VAL A 129 13.41 -6.00 -0.64
C VAL A 129 14.43 -5.87 0.49
N MET A 130 15.73 -5.77 0.17
CA MET A 130 16.80 -5.64 1.17
C MET A 130 16.66 -4.38 2.03
N GLU A 131 16.08 -3.33 1.46
CA GLU A 131 15.98 -2.03 2.10
C GLU A 131 14.81 -1.92 3.08
N VAL A 132 13.66 -2.56 2.80
CA VAL A 132 12.43 -2.37 3.60
C VAL A 132 12.08 -3.52 4.51
N THR A 133 12.70 -4.70 4.32
CA THR A 133 12.30 -5.92 5.04
C THR A 133 13.17 -6.20 6.26
N GLU A 134 12.59 -6.85 7.26
CA GLU A 134 13.31 -7.38 8.43
C GLU A 134 13.60 -8.87 8.27
N ARG A 135 12.78 -9.57 7.49
CA ARG A 135 12.89 -11.00 7.22
C ARG A 135 12.47 -11.31 5.80
N ILE A 136 13.25 -12.14 5.13
CA ILE A 136 13.07 -12.53 3.74
C ILE A 136 12.89 -14.05 3.67
N TYR A 137 11.96 -14.48 2.83
CA TYR A 137 11.77 -15.87 2.41
C TYR A 137 11.97 -15.93 0.90
N VAL A 138 13.03 -16.63 0.47
CA VAL A 138 13.39 -16.71 -0.96
C VAL A 138 12.79 -17.96 -1.56
N LEU A 139 11.99 -17.78 -2.60
CA LEU A 139 11.34 -18.86 -3.34
C LEU A 139 11.98 -19.01 -4.73
N GLU A 140 12.24 -20.25 -5.13
CA GLU A 140 12.64 -20.60 -6.48
C GLU A 140 11.73 -21.73 -6.97
N TYR A 141 11.02 -21.51 -8.09
CA TYR A 141 10.03 -22.46 -8.64
C TYR A 141 9.04 -22.99 -7.57
N GLY A 142 8.56 -22.12 -6.71
CA GLY A 142 7.60 -22.45 -5.64
C GLY A 142 8.21 -23.20 -4.45
N ARG A 143 9.54 -23.37 -4.37
CA ARG A 143 10.24 -24.00 -3.27
C ARG A 143 10.99 -22.96 -2.46
N LEU A 144 10.91 -23.06 -1.14
CA LEU A 144 11.71 -22.22 -0.24
C LEU A 144 13.18 -22.68 -0.31
N ILE A 145 14.07 -21.78 -0.79
CA ILE A 145 15.50 -22.05 -0.92
C ILE A 145 16.34 -21.39 0.17
N ALA A 146 15.86 -20.31 0.77
CA ALA A 146 16.50 -19.62 1.88
C ALA A 146 15.49 -18.78 2.68
N HIS A 147 15.80 -18.50 3.95
CA HIS A 147 15.11 -17.49 4.74
C HIS A 147 16.07 -16.86 5.75
N GLY A 148 15.86 -15.61 6.11
CA GLY A 148 16.72 -14.91 7.06
C GLY A 148 16.53 -13.41 7.05
N THR A 149 17.47 -12.70 7.68
CA THR A 149 17.60 -11.25 7.59
C THR A 149 18.16 -10.83 6.22
N PRO A 150 18.02 -9.56 5.82
CA PRO A 150 18.63 -9.07 4.58
C PRO A 150 20.14 -9.38 4.46
N ASP A 151 20.89 -9.22 5.54
CA ASP A 151 22.34 -9.50 5.54
C ASP A 151 22.65 -11.01 5.35
N GLU A 152 21.86 -11.90 5.95
CA GLU A 152 22.01 -13.35 5.75
C GLU A 152 21.67 -13.74 4.32
N ILE A 153 20.62 -13.16 3.75
CA ILE A 153 20.17 -13.46 2.38
C ILE A 153 21.16 -12.91 1.35
N LYS A 154 21.67 -11.68 1.53
CA LYS A 154 22.65 -11.07 0.65
C LYS A 154 23.93 -11.90 0.50
N ASN A 155 24.33 -12.62 1.56
CA ASN A 155 25.54 -13.44 1.59
C ASN A 155 25.27 -14.92 1.32
N ASN A 156 24.03 -15.30 1.02
CA ASN A 156 23.68 -16.70 0.78
C ASN A 156 24.02 -17.10 -0.66
N LYS A 157 24.98 -18.04 -0.81
CA LYS A 157 25.44 -18.52 -2.11
C LYS A 157 24.31 -19.00 -3.02
N ARG A 158 23.33 -19.75 -2.47
CA ARG A 158 22.21 -20.27 -3.22
C ARG A 158 21.31 -19.17 -3.78
N VAL A 159 21.12 -18.06 -3.02
CA VAL A 159 20.36 -16.90 -3.46
C VAL A 159 21.14 -16.12 -4.52
N ILE A 160 22.44 -15.95 -4.34
CA ILE A 160 23.31 -15.29 -5.33
C ILE A 160 23.25 -16.02 -6.67
N GLU A 161 23.36 -17.34 -6.67
CA GLU A 161 23.23 -18.16 -7.88
C GLU A 161 21.88 -18.03 -8.56
N ALA A 162 20.78 -18.00 -7.77
CA ALA A 162 19.41 -17.99 -8.29
C ALA A 162 18.95 -16.62 -8.81
N TYR A 163 19.39 -15.52 -8.16
CA TYR A 163 18.80 -14.18 -8.37
C TYR A 163 19.81 -13.09 -8.74
N LEU A 164 21.08 -13.21 -8.34
CA LEU A 164 22.08 -12.15 -8.54
C LEU A 164 23.05 -12.48 -9.67
N GLY A 165 22.82 -13.59 -10.39
CA GLY A 165 23.63 -13.98 -11.54
C GLY A 165 25.07 -14.27 -11.09
N GLY A 166 25.28 -15.40 -10.45
CA GLY A 166 26.63 -15.83 -10.12
C GLY A 166 27.43 -16.14 -11.36
N GLU A 167 28.18 -15.17 -11.88
CA GLU A 167 29.45 -15.47 -12.53
C GLU A 167 30.44 -15.78 -11.40
N VAL A 168 30.70 -17.05 -11.22
CA VAL A 168 31.86 -17.55 -10.47
C VAL A 168 32.93 -17.88 -11.49
#